data_4de4fd5f6732f80bfb9096397281747e
#
_entry.id   4de4fd5f6732f80bfb9096397281747e
#
_cell.length_a   1.000
_cell.length_b   1.000
_cell.length_c   1.000
_cell.angle_alpha   90.00
_cell.angle_beta   90.00
_cell.angle_gamma   90.00
#
_symmetry.space_group_name_H-M   'P 1'
#
loop_
_entity.id
_entity.type
_entity.pdbx_description
1 polymer ?
#
loop_
_entity_poly.entity_id
_entity_poly.type
_entity_poly.pdbx_seq_one_letter_code
_entity_poly.pdbx_strand_id
1 'polypeptide(L)'
;MRVASLFAALENAMKKLSLFRFAAPLLLVGALTACGSMMMQKAPATVADGVYVGANGMTLYTFDRDTMSSGKSVCNGPCATNWPPLMAGATDNPSGEWSIVTRDDGSRQWAFRGKPLYYWAKDARAGDRTGDGFNNAWRLARP
;
A
#
# COMPACT_ATOMS: atom_id res chain seq x y z
N MET A 1 0.80 79.53 -3.85
CA MET A 1 -0.40 79.32 -4.69
C MET A 1 -0.12 78.32 -5.80
N ARG A 2 0.07 77.02 -5.54
CA ARG A 2 0.27 75.99 -6.57
C ARG A 2 -0.22 74.56 -6.16
N VAL A 3 -0.95 74.46 -5.07
CA VAL A 3 -1.40 73.16 -4.52
C VAL A 3 -2.86 72.88 -4.87
N ALA A 4 -3.67 73.89 -5.14
CA ALA A 4 -5.08 73.72 -5.43
C ALA A 4 -5.39 73.14 -6.85
N SER A 5 -4.43 73.20 -7.80
CA SER A 5 -4.65 72.76 -9.17
C SER A 5 -4.45 71.26 -9.39
N LEU A 6 -3.74 70.58 -8.49
CA LEU A 6 -3.50 69.14 -8.57
C LEU A 6 -4.70 68.30 -8.06
N PHE A 7 -5.47 68.83 -7.14
CA PHE A 7 -6.63 68.10 -6.59
C PHE A 7 -7.81 68.06 -7.56
N ALA A 8 -7.99 69.09 -8.35
CA ALA A 8 -9.08 69.13 -9.35
C ALA A 8 -8.85 68.15 -10.55
N ALA A 9 -7.59 67.81 -10.84
CA ALA A 9 -7.25 66.86 -11.92
C ALA A 9 -7.48 65.40 -11.50
N LEU A 10 -7.33 65.07 -10.22
CA LEU A 10 -7.56 63.72 -9.72
C LEU A 10 -9.04 63.36 -9.61
N GLU A 11 -9.88 64.31 -9.23
CA GLU A 11 -11.35 64.08 -9.15
C GLU A 11 -12.01 63.82 -10.52
N ASN A 12 -11.49 64.46 -11.59
CA ASN A 12 -12.03 64.23 -12.95
C ASN A 12 -11.59 62.90 -13.56
N ALA A 13 -10.50 62.33 -13.15
CA ALA A 13 -10.04 61.02 -13.58
C ALA A 13 -10.89 59.88 -12.98
N MET A 14 -11.37 60.07 -11.74
CA MET A 14 -12.20 59.04 -11.10
C MET A 14 -13.63 59.01 -11.57
N LYS A 15 -14.17 60.11 -12.13
CA LYS A 15 -15.55 60.17 -12.66
C LYS A 15 -15.71 59.50 -14.03
N LYS A 16 -14.63 59.27 -14.76
CA LYS A 16 -14.68 58.63 -16.07
C LYS A 16 -14.51 57.10 -16.04
N LEU A 17 -14.24 56.52 -14.90
CA LEU A 17 -14.02 55.10 -14.74
C LEU A 17 -15.27 54.29 -14.32
N SER A 18 -16.42 54.97 -14.17
CA SER A 18 -17.65 54.35 -13.63
C SER A 18 -18.65 53.88 -14.68
N LEU A 19 -18.28 53.76 -15.97
CA LEU A 19 -19.22 53.38 -17.00
C LEU A 19 -18.81 52.14 -17.80
N PHE A 20 -17.82 51.35 -17.33
CA PHE A 20 -17.59 50.03 -17.88
C PHE A 20 -18.29 49.00 -16.99
N ARG A 21 -19.57 48.76 -17.26
CA ARG A 21 -20.27 47.57 -16.80
C ARG A 21 -19.62 46.37 -17.48
N PHE A 22 -18.64 45.79 -16.86
CA PHE A 22 -18.19 44.45 -17.22
C PHE A 22 -19.28 43.48 -16.81
N ALA A 23 -20.01 42.99 -17.80
CA ALA A 23 -20.73 41.73 -17.67
C ALA A 23 -19.69 40.65 -17.38
N ALA A 24 -19.61 40.23 -16.12
CA ALA A 24 -18.81 39.10 -15.76
C ALA A 24 -19.39 37.83 -16.36
N PRO A 25 -18.69 37.11 -17.24
CA PRO A 25 -19.09 35.76 -17.57
C PRO A 25 -18.96 34.91 -16.30
N LEU A 26 -20.08 34.32 -15.91
CA LEU A 26 -20.18 33.32 -14.88
C LEU A 26 -19.36 32.11 -15.37
N LEU A 27 -18.05 32.10 -15.08
CA LEU A 27 -17.22 30.93 -15.24
C LEU A 27 -17.70 29.90 -14.22
N LEU A 28 -18.51 28.96 -14.69
CA LEU A 28 -18.82 27.72 -14.01
C LEU A 28 -17.49 26.96 -13.90
N VAL A 29 -16.78 27.16 -12.78
CA VAL A 29 -15.67 26.30 -12.41
C VAL A 29 -16.29 24.95 -12.08
N GLY A 30 -16.35 24.08 -13.10
CA GLY A 30 -16.67 22.68 -12.91
C GLY A 30 -15.59 22.08 -11.99
N ALA A 31 -15.95 21.85 -10.73
CA ALA A 31 -15.15 21.04 -9.84
C ALA A 31 -15.11 19.63 -10.45
N LEU A 32 -14.05 19.33 -11.20
CA LEU A 32 -13.69 17.95 -11.50
C LEU A 32 -13.33 17.30 -10.16
N THR A 33 -14.32 16.69 -9.53
CA THR A 33 -14.08 15.70 -8.49
C THR A 33 -13.33 14.56 -9.16
N ALA A 34 -12.02 14.60 -9.13
CA ALA A 34 -11.18 13.46 -9.40
C ALA A 34 -11.53 12.42 -8.33
N CYS A 35 -12.49 11.54 -8.62
CA CYS A 35 -12.62 10.28 -7.92
C CYS A 35 -11.35 9.51 -8.22
N GLY A 36 -10.31 9.72 -7.39
CA GLY A 36 -9.15 8.86 -7.36
C GLY A 36 -9.68 7.47 -7.02
N SER A 37 -9.77 6.58 -8.01
CA SER A 37 -9.97 5.16 -7.77
C SER A 37 -8.81 4.74 -6.89
N MET A 38 -9.02 4.66 -5.57
CA MET A 38 -8.14 3.92 -4.70
C MET A 38 -8.16 2.50 -5.22
N MET A 39 -7.15 2.12 -5.99
CA MET A 39 -6.90 0.73 -6.33
C MET A 39 -6.67 0.02 -4.99
N MET A 40 -7.72 -0.62 -4.48
CA MET A 40 -7.58 -1.51 -3.34
C MET A 40 -6.59 -2.60 -3.75
N GLN A 41 -5.39 -2.52 -3.20
CA GLN A 41 -4.38 -3.56 -3.39
C GLN A 41 -5.00 -4.89 -2.93
N LYS A 42 -5.10 -5.85 -3.85
CA LYS A 42 -5.60 -7.18 -3.51
C LYS A 42 -4.66 -7.80 -2.47
N ALA A 43 -5.22 -8.33 -1.38
CA ALA A 43 -4.43 -9.04 -0.38
C ALA A 43 -3.65 -10.19 -1.05
N PRO A 44 -2.36 -10.41 -0.68
CA PRO A 44 -1.51 -11.42 -1.31
C PRO A 44 -1.94 -12.86 -1.01
N ALA A 45 -2.84 -13.04 -0.06
CA ALA A 45 -3.38 -14.33 0.35
C ALA A 45 -4.86 -14.21 0.67
N THR A 46 -5.56 -15.34 0.69
CA THR A 46 -6.96 -15.45 1.09
C THR A 46 -7.09 -16.40 2.27
N VAL A 47 -8.23 -16.40 2.94
CA VAL A 47 -8.51 -17.34 4.04
C VAL A 47 -9.34 -18.51 3.52
N ALA A 48 -8.87 -19.73 3.78
CA ALA A 48 -9.58 -20.97 3.53
C ALA A 48 -9.52 -21.84 4.79
N ASP A 49 -10.66 -22.28 5.28
CA ASP A 49 -10.80 -23.10 6.50
C ASP A 49 -9.98 -22.58 7.70
N GLY A 50 -10.00 -21.25 7.91
CA GLY A 50 -9.37 -20.59 9.05
C GLY A 50 -7.85 -20.44 8.97
N VAL A 51 -7.25 -20.66 7.79
CA VAL A 51 -5.82 -20.43 7.56
C VAL A 51 -5.61 -19.61 6.28
N TYR A 52 -4.49 -18.91 6.20
CA TYR A 52 -4.11 -18.24 4.97
C TYR A 52 -3.63 -19.24 3.92
N VAL A 53 -4.05 -19.02 2.68
CA VAL A 53 -3.59 -19.72 1.49
C VAL A 53 -3.14 -18.72 0.43
N GLY A 54 -2.11 -19.06 -0.30
CA GLY A 54 -1.64 -18.26 -1.43
C GLY A 54 -2.55 -18.33 -2.64
N ALA A 55 -2.22 -17.62 -3.71
CA ALA A 55 -3.00 -17.58 -4.94
C ALA A 55 -3.11 -18.96 -5.63
N ASN A 56 -2.18 -19.86 -5.35
CA ASN A 56 -2.18 -21.25 -5.81
C ASN A 56 -3.03 -22.21 -4.94
N GLY A 57 -3.70 -21.68 -3.89
CA GLY A 57 -4.48 -22.47 -2.95
C GLY A 57 -3.66 -23.23 -1.89
N MET A 58 -2.34 -23.13 -1.95
CA MET A 58 -1.45 -23.83 -0.99
C MET A 58 -1.43 -23.10 0.35
N THR A 59 -1.38 -23.86 1.44
CA THR A 59 -1.36 -23.36 2.81
C THR A 59 -0.11 -22.51 3.08
N LEU A 60 -0.30 -21.44 3.86
CA LEU A 60 0.78 -20.57 4.30
C LEU A 60 1.11 -20.80 5.76
N TYR A 61 2.39 -20.60 6.06
CA TYR A 61 2.98 -20.84 7.38
C TYR A 61 3.81 -19.65 7.85
N THR A 62 4.02 -19.58 9.15
CA THR A 62 4.96 -18.68 9.81
C THR A 62 6.06 -19.48 10.51
N PHE A 63 7.24 -18.85 10.67
CA PHE A 63 8.39 -19.43 11.33
C PHE A 63 8.59 -18.77 12.70
N ASP A 64 8.60 -19.54 13.78
CA ASP A 64 8.69 -19.00 15.15
C ASP A 64 10.01 -18.28 15.43
N ARG A 65 11.07 -18.61 14.66
CA ARG A 65 12.38 -17.95 14.80
C ARG A 65 12.47 -16.60 14.07
N ASP A 66 11.53 -16.28 13.20
CA ASP A 66 11.45 -14.95 12.62
C ASP A 66 10.99 -13.96 13.68
N THR A 67 11.83 -12.97 13.97
CA THR A 67 11.45 -11.91 14.89
C THR A 67 10.35 -11.04 14.28
N MET A 68 9.23 -10.92 14.97
CA MET A 68 8.09 -10.13 14.54
C MET A 68 8.52 -8.69 14.22
N SER A 69 8.09 -8.19 13.08
CA SER A 69 8.34 -6.81 12.64
C SER A 69 9.83 -6.43 12.50
N SER A 70 10.74 -7.40 12.44
CA SER A 70 12.16 -7.13 12.19
C SER A 70 12.47 -6.62 10.79
N GLY A 71 11.53 -6.76 9.84
CA GLY A 71 11.74 -6.49 8.42
C GLY A 71 12.63 -7.53 7.72
N LYS A 72 12.94 -8.63 8.39
CA LYS A 72 13.86 -9.70 7.94
C LYS A 72 13.24 -11.09 8.09
N SER A 73 13.75 -12.01 7.29
CA SER A 73 13.55 -13.46 7.46
C SER A 73 14.88 -14.11 7.82
N VAL A 74 14.87 -15.05 8.76
CA VAL A 74 16.06 -15.86 9.08
C VAL A 74 16.05 -17.24 8.37
N CYS A 75 14.98 -17.53 7.62
CA CYS A 75 14.88 -18.75 6.83
C CYS A 75 15.49 -18.54 5.43
N ASN A 76 16.79 -18.79 5.29
CA ASN A 76 17.57 -18.62 4.07
C ASN A 76 18.18 -19.96 3.61
N GLY A 77 18.72 -20.00 2.39
CA GLY A 77 19.40 -21.18 1.84
C GLY A 77 18.53 -22.45 1.89
N PRO A 78 19.03 -23.56 2.46
CA PRO A 78 18.30 -24.83 2.54
C PRO A 78 16.94 -24.70 3.27
N CYS A 79 16.81 -23.78 4.21
CA CYS A 79 15.53 -23.48 4.85
C CYS A 79 14.54 -22.97 3.82
N ALA A 80 14.90 -21.99 3.00
CA ALA A 80 14.01 -21.42 1.99
C ALA A 80 13.69 -22.40 0.85
N THR A 81 14.54 -23.37 0.60
CA THR A 81 14.25 -24.48 -0.34
C THR A 81 13.09 -25.36 0.15
N ASN A 82 13.10 -25.69 1.44
CA ASN A 82 12.04 -26.49 2.07
C ASN A 82 10.79 -25.63 2.37
N TRP A 83 10.99 -24.36 2.67
CA TRP A 83 9.95 -23.40 3.02
C TRP A 83 9.99 -22.20 2.07
N PRO A 84 9.50 -22.38 0.83
CA PRO A 84 9.51 -21.30 -0.15
C PRO A 84 8.75 -20.06 0.37
N PRO A 85 9.35 -18.86 0.29
CA PRO A 85 8.68 -17.64 0.75
C PRO A 85 7.50 -17.27 -0.15
N LEU A 86 6.47 -16.66 0.44
CA LEU A 86 5.41 -15.99 -0.33
C LEU A 86 6.00 -14.70 -0.91
N MET A 87 6.40 -14.74 -2.17
CA MET A 87 7.08 -13.64 -2.83
C MET A 87 6.16 -12.45 -3.09
N ALA A 88 6.70 -11.24 -2.91
CA ALA A 88 6.08 -10.00 -3.32
C ALA A 88 6.73 -9.47 -4.60
N GLY A 89 5.90 -9.01 -5.54
CA GLY A 89 6.36 -8.39 -6.78
C GLY A 89 6.98 -7.01 -6.57
N ALA A 90 7.69 -6.49 -7.57
CA ALA A 90 8.36 -5.19 -7.48
C ALA A 90 7.40 -4.02 -7.24
N THR A 91 6.19 -4.11 -7.77
CA THR A 91 5.14 -3.07 -7.66
C THR A 91 4.17 -3.30 -6.51
N ASP A 92 4.30 -4.41 -5.77
CA ASP A 92 3.43 -4.68 -4.64
C ASP A 92 3.70 -3.69 -3.51
N ASN A 93 2.63 -3.22 -2.89
CA ASN A 93 2.71 -2.28 -1.78
C ASN A 93 2.02 -2.84 -0.53
N PRO A 94 2.61 -2.65 0.65
CA PRO A 94 1.97 -3.02 1.91
C PRO A 94 0.65 -2.29 2.12
N SER A 95 -0.33 -2.97 2.75
CA SER A 95 -1.57 -2.33 3.18
C SER A 95 -2.17 -3.05 4.39
N GLY A 96 -2.72 -2.28 5.34
CA GLY A 96 -3.30 -2.84 6.56
C GLY A 96 -2.29 -3.64 7.38
N GLU A 97 -2.61 -4.87 7.69
CA GLU A 97 -1.74 -5.78 8.47
C GLU A 97 -0.69 -6.52 7.60
N TRP A 98 -0.72 -6.29 6.28
CA TRP A 98 0.24 -6.84 5.32
C TRP A 98 1.46 -5.93 5.21
N SER A 99 2.63 -6.52 5.29
CA SER A 99 3.93 -5.84 5.12
C SER A 99 4.83 -6.64 4.19
N ILE A 100 5.94 -6.04 3.78
CA ILE A 100 6.94 -6.70 2.94
C ILE A 100 8.27 -6.64 3.66
N VAL A 101 8.92 -7.78 3.78
CA VAL A 101 10.29 -7.90 4.28
C VAL A 101 11.26 -8.03 3.11
N THR A 102 12.46 -7.48 3.26
CA THR A 102 13.56 -7.67 2.30
C THR A 102 14.45 -8.78 2.81
N ARG A 103 14.57 -9.84 2.02
CA ARG A 103 15.41 -11.01 2.32
C ARG A 103 16.89 -10.69 2.10
N ASP A 104 17.77 -11.55 2.57
CA ASP A 104 19.22 -11.35 2.45
C ASP A 104 19.72 -11.39 0.99
N ASP A 105 18.97 -12.06 0.09
CA ASP A 105 19.22 -12.09 -1.34
C ASP A 105 18.65 -10.87 -2.10
N GLY A 106 18.08 -9.91 -1.38
CA GLY A 106 17.43 -8.73 -1.94
C GLY A 106 16.00 -8.96 -2.44
N SER A 107 15.49 -10.19 -2.44
CA SER A 107 14.11 -10.48 -2.83
C SER A 107 13.11 -9.97 -1.78
N ARG A 108 11.86 -9.79 -2.22
CA ARG A 108 10.77 -9.26 -1.39
C ARG A 108 9.81 -10.38 -1.02
N GLN A 109 9.44 -10.46 0.23
CA GLN A 109 8.55 -11.49 0.76
C GLN A 109 7.41 -10.85 1.54
N TRP A 110 6.19 -11.34 1.34
CA TRP A 110 5.04 -10.93 2.10
C TRP A 110 5.12 -11.40 3.56
N ALA A 111 4.66 -10.52 4.44
CA ALA A 111 4.49 -10.79 5.86
C ALA A 111 3.09 -10.34 6.29
N PHE A 112 2.51 -11.05 7.25
CA PHE A 112 1.26 -10.69 7.90
C PHE A 112 1.51 -10.44 9.39
N ARG A 113 1.02 -9.31 9.92
CA ARG A 113 1.29 -8.87 11.31
C ARG A 113 2.79 -8.95 11.68
N GLY A 114 3.66 -8.58 10.74
CA GLY A 114 5.11 -8.59 10.92
C GLY A 114 5.77 -9.96 10.90
N LYS A 115 5.04 -11.04 10.59
CA LYS A 115 5.56 -12.41 10.43
C LYS A 115 5.68 -12.74 8.95
N PRO A 116 6.88 -13.03 8.42
CA PRO A 116 7.08 -13.51 7.05
C PRO A 116 6.28 -14.80 6.78
N LEU A 117 5.76 -14.95 5.57
CA LEU A 117 4.91 -16.06 5.18
C LEU A 117 5.61 -16.98 4.19
N TYR A 118 5.37 -18.29 4.36
CA TYR A 118 6.03 -19.34 3.61
C TYR A 118 5.03 -20.41 3.17
N TYR A 119 5.38 -21.11 2.09
CA TYR A 119 4.80 -22.39 1.75
C TYR A 119 5.59 -23.52 2.39
N TRP A 120 5.06 -24.72 2.36
CA TRP A 120 5.77 -25.95 2.68
C TRP A 120 5.97 -26.81 1.44
N ALA A 121 7.21 -27.12 1.09
CA ALA A 121 7.54 -27.84 -0.14
C ALA A 121 6.96 -29.27 -0.21
N LYS A 122 6.57 -29.84 0.94
CA LYS A 122 5.96 -31.18 1.00
C LYS A 122 4.45 -31.18 1.03
N ASP A 123 3.78 -30.03 1.08
CA ASP A 123 2.36 -29.95 0.80
C ASP A 123 2.15 -30.22 -0.69
N ALA A 124 1.43 -31.27 -1.02
CA ALA A 124 1.30 -31.77 -2.40
C ALA A 124 0.11 -31.12 -3.14
N ARG A 125 -0.89 -30.66 -2.43
CA ARG A 125 -2.14 -30.11 -2.98
C ARG A 125 -2.75 -29.03 -2.07
N ALA A 126 -3.65 -28.25 -2.65
CA ALA A 126 -4.42 -27.26 -1.91
C ALA A 126 -5.13 -27.91 -0.71
N GLY A 127 -5.04 -27.25 0.45
CA GLY A 127 -5.62 -27.72 1.70
C GLY A 127 -4.72 -28.63 2.53
N ASP A 128 -3.59 -29.12 2.01
CA ASP A 128 -2.59 -29.83 2.82
C ASP A 128 -2.04 -28.88 3.91
N ARG A 129 -1.76 -29.47 5.09
CA ARG A 129 -1.28 -28.72 6.28
C ARG A 129 -0.15 -29.50 6.97
N THR A 130 0.67 -30.23 6.19
CA THR A 130 1.64 -31.17 6.70
C THR A 130 2.85 -30.49 7.36
N GLY A 131 2.98 -29.17 7.19
CA GLY A 131 4.01 -28.35 7.81
C GLY A 131 3.68 -27.86 9.21
N ASP A 132 2.43 -27.98 9.68
CA ASP A 132 2.06 -27.47 11.00
C ASP A 132 2.77 -28.23 12.13
N GLY A 133 3.37 -27.49 13.03
CA GLY A 133 4.15 -28.08 14.13
C GLY A 133 5.53 -28.65 13.73
N PHE A 134 5.92 -28.56 12.46
CA PHE A 134 7.20 -29.12 12.00
C PHE A 134 8.36 -28.55 12.80
N ASN A 135 9.22 -29.46 13.34
CA ASN A 135 10.33 -29.14 14.22
C ASN A 135 9.97 -28.21 15.40
N ASN A 136 8.71 -28.20 15.81
CA ASN A 136 8.17 -27.32 16.84
C ASN A 136 8.44 -25.82 16.60
N ALA A 137 8.62 -25.40 15.36
CA ALA A 137 9.00 -24.04 14.96
C ALA A 137 8.15 -23.46 13.83
N TRP A 138 7.31 -24.27 13.18
CA TRP A 138 6.46 -23.83 12.07
C TRP A 138 4.99 -23.89 12.46
N ARG A 139 4.23 -22.88 12.09
CA ARG A 139 2.80 -22.74 12.43
C ARG A 139 1.98 -22.36 11.22
N LEU A 140 0.75 -22.83 11.18
CA LEU A 140 -0.23 -22.34 10.20
C LEU A 140 -0.39 -20.82 10.33
N ALA A 141 -0.33 -20.10 9.22
CA ALA A 141 -0.64 -18.68 9.19
C ALA A 141 -2.17 -18.49 9.33
N ARG A 142 -2.59 -17.71 10.31
CA ARG A 142 -4.02 -17.47 10.61
C ARG A 142 -4.35 -15.98 10.60
N PRO A 143 -5.61 -15.60 10.24
CA PRO A 143 -6.09 -14.23 10.34
C PRO A 143 -6.17 -13.70 11.78
#